data_d1fe62a16d0a1ce7ffc892e09d54a1d5
#
_entry.id   d1fe62a16d0a1ce7ffc892e09d54a1d5
#
_cell.length_a   1.000
_cell.length_b   1.000
_cell.length_c   1.000
_cell.angle_alpha   90.00
_cell.angle_beta   90.00
_cell.angle_gamma   90.00
#
_symmetry.space_group_name_H-M   'P 1'
#
loop_
_entity.id
_entity.type
_entity.pdbx_description
1 polymer ?
#
loop_
_entity_poly.entity_id
_entity_poly.type
_entity_poly.pdbx_seq_one_letter_code
_entity_poly.pdbx_strand_id
1 'polypeptide(L)'
;MQSELESEIKVQVSKFLEYINPDLPQGMELEYEGFYSRGFFVTKKRYALLEDGNIVVKGLELVRRDWANIAKKTQQNILMAILKDGSPDKAKEIIKNAIKDIKKGQIKMEDLVIHTQITKNLNEYKQIGPHVVAAQKSLSKGRKIERGSIIRYVIVKGKNSISQRAEPLEDIEGKEYDPGYYIENQVIPAVSRIMSSLGYSSDEILELSRDEQQSSLDAFF
;
A
#
# COMPACT_ATOMS: atom_id res chain seq x y z
N MET A 1 -33.99 -5.24 -5.46
CA MET A 1 -33.50 -4.04 -6.18
C MET A 1 -32.07 -4.19 -6.69
N GLN A 2 -31.01 -4.31 -5.84
CA GLN A 2 -29.62 -4.47 -6.35
C GLN A 2 -29.40 -5.82 -7.05
N SER A 3 -29.90 -6.92 -6.50
CA SER A 3 -29.83 -8.27 -7.10
C SER A 3 -30.62 -8.42 -8.41
N GLU A 4 -31.74 -7.74 -8.54
CA GLU A 4 -32.52 -7.70 -9.78
C GLU A 4 -31.80 -6.96 -10.88
N LEU A 5 -31.25 -5.77 -10.57
CA LEU A 5 -30.44 -4.98 -11.50
C LEU A 5 -29.20 -5.76 -11.97
N GLU A 6 -28.51 -6.47 -11.06
CA GLU A 6 -27.36 -7.30 -11.40
C GLU A 6 -27.77 -8.44 -12.37
N SER A 7 -28.91 -9.09 -12.12
CA SER A 7 -29.43 -10.16 -12.98
C SER A 7 -29.77 -9.65 -14.37
N GLU A 8 -30.40 -8.48 -14.47
CA GLU A 8 -30.73 -7.84 -15.75
C GLU A 8 -29.46 -7.47 -16.54
N ILE A 9 -28.46 -6.88 -15.86
CA ILE A 9 -27.17 -6.53 -16.47
C ILE A 9 -26.45 -7.79 -16.98
N LYS A 10 -26.41 -8.86 -16.20
CA LYS A 10 -25.80 -10.13 -16.63
C LYS A 10 -26.43 -10.65 -17.94
N VAL A 11 -27.75 -10.60 -18.05
CA VAL A 11 -28.45 -11.01 -19.28
C VAL A 11 -28.06 -10.14 -20.47
N GLN A 12 -28.00 -8.81 -20.28
CA GLN A 12 -27.60 -7.90 -21.37
C GLN A 12 -26.13 -8.09 -21.76
N VAL A 13 -25.24 -8.26 -20.78
CA VAL A 13 -23.82 -8.53 -21.04
C VAL A 13 -23.64 -9.84 -21.80
N SER A 14 -24.34 -10.92 -21.43
CA SER A 14 -24.27 -12.20 -22.16
C SER A 14 -24.64 -12.02 -23.63
N LYS A 15 -25.75 -11.34 -23.90
CA LYS A 15 -26.18 -11.04 -25.30
C LYS A 15 -25.13 -10.20 -26.05
N PHE A 16 -24.51 -9.24 -25.38
CA PHE A 16 -23.45 -8.43 -25.97
C PHE A 16 -22.20 -9.26 -26.29
N LEU A 17 -21.78 -10.14 -25.37
CA LEU A 17 -20.63 -11.01 -25.58
C LEU A 17 -20.87 -12.03 -26.71
N GLU A 18 -22.06 -12.61 -26.79
CA GLU A 18 -22.48 -13.48 -27.91
C GLU A 18 -22.45 -12.75 -29.27
N TYR A 19 -22.77 -11.47 -29.28
CA TYR A 19 -22.75 -10.63 -30.48
C TYR A 19 -21.33 -10.23 -30.90
N ILE A 20 -20.45 -9.81 -29.93
CA ILE A 20 -19.17 -9.20 -30.27
C ILE A 20 -18.04 -10.19 -30.42
N ASN A 21 -18.01 -11.30 -29.64
CA ASN A 21 -16.89 -12.25 -29.65
C ASN A 21 -16.61 -12.91 -31.01
N PRO A 22 -17.62 -13.23 -31.83
CA PRO A 22 -17.37 -13.78 -33.16
C PRO A 22 -16.60 -12.81 -34.11
N ASP A 23 -16.72 -11.51 -33.89
CA ASP A 23 -16.10 -10.46 -34.72
C ASP A 23 -14.70 -10.06 -34.23
N LEU A 24 -14.24 -10.59 -33.09
CA LEU A 24 -12.92 -10.31 -32.55
C LEU A 24 -11.80 -11.04 -33.34
N PRO A 25 -10.59 -10.48 -33.40
CA PRO A 25 -9.43 -11.16 -33.99
C PRO A 25 -9.18 -12.52 -33.31
N GLN A 26 -8.66 -13.48 -34.09
CA GLN A 26 -8.37 -14.83 -33.61
C GLN A 26 -7.51 -14.82 -32.32
N GLY A 27 -7.98 -15.50 -31.29
CA GLY A 27 -7.33 -15.59 -29.99
C GLY A 27 -7.65 -14.43 -29.04
N MET A 28 -8.60 -13.55 -29.42
CA MET A 28 -9.16 -12.51 -28.53
C MET A 28 -10.58 -12.89 -28.13
N GLU A 29 -10.90 -12.75 -26.88
CA GLU A 29 -12.23 -12.96 -26.31
C GLU A 29 -12.49 -11.93 -25.22
N LEU A 30 -13.72 -11.41 -25.16
CA LEU A 30 -14.21 -10.61 -24.05
C LEU A 30 -14.99 -11.51 -23.10
N GLU A 31 -14.70 -11.38 -21.80
CA GLU A 31 -15.36 -12.12 -20.73
C GLU A 31 -16.04 -11.16 -19.75
N TYR A 32 -17.10 -11.64 -19.11
CA TYR A 32 -17.72 -10.96 -17.99
C TYR A 32 -16.93 -11.23 -16.70
N GLU A 33 -16.20 -10.24 -16.19
CA GLU A 33 -15.37 -10.39 -14.99
C GLU A 33 -16.19 -10.25 -13.69
N GLY A 34 -17.23 -9.39 -13.66
CA GLY A 34 -18.04 -9.22 -12.46
C GLY A 34 -18.92 -7.96 -12.48
N PHE A 35 -19.82 -7.87 -11.49
CA PHE A 35 -20.63 -6.68 -11.20
C PHE A 35 -20.14 -6.01 -9.94
N TYR A 36 -19.83 -4.73 -10.03
CA TYR A 36 -19.28 -3.95 -8.92
C TYR A 36 -20.20 -2.76 -8.64
N SER A 37 -20.67 -2.64 -7.41
CA SER A 37 -21.63 -1.61 -7.02
C SER A 37 -21.03 -0.20 -7.04
N ARG A 38 -19.73 -0.07 -6.78
CA ARG A 38 -18.96 1.18 -6.84
C ARG A 38 -17.52 0.91 -7.29
N GLY A 39 -16.93 1.90 -7.94
CA GLY A 39 -15.54 1.84 -8.37
C GLY A 39 -14.82 3.16 -8.11
N PHE A 40 -13.56 3.08 -7.72
CA PHE A 40 -12.65 4.20 -7.56
C PHE A 40 -11.40 3.99 -8.43
N PHE A 41 -11.27 4.83 -9.44
CA PHE A 41 -10.22 4.71 -10.46
C PHE A 41 -9.17 5.80 -10.23
N VAL A 42 -7.98 5.39 -9.80
CA VAL A 42 -6.84 6.30 -9.53
C VAL A 42 -6.09 6.63 -10.82
N THR A 43 -5.68 5.60 -11.56
CA THR A 43 -5.02 5.70 -12.86
C THR A 43 -5.25 4.41 -13.66
N LYS A 44 -4.79 4.37 -14.92
CA LYS A 44 -4.77 3.14 -15.74
C LYS A 44 -4.14 1.98 -14.95
N LYS A 45 -4.83 0.86 -14.84
CA LYS A 45 -4.43 -0.35 -14.10
C LYS A 45 -4.33 -0.19 -12.58
N ARG A 46 -4.84 0.92 -11.99
CA ARG A 46 -4.85 1.17 -10.55
C ARG A 46 -6.24 1.63 -10.13
N TYR A 47 -6.98 0.71 -9.55
CA TYR A 47 -8.36 0.94 -9.15
C TYR A 47 -8.77 0.03 -8.00
N ALA A 48 -9.84 0.40 -7.35
CA ALA A 48 -10.52 -0.39 -6.34
C ALA A 48 -12.01 -0.46 -6.66
N LEU A 49 -12.60 -1.63 -6.51
CA LEU A 49 -14.00 -1.93 -6.80
C LEU A 49 -14.68 -2.48 -5.54
N LEU A 50 -15.95 -2.18 -5.35
CA LEU A 50 -16.75 -2.69 -4.24
C LEU A 50 -17.65 -3.82 -4.73
N GLU A 51 -17.43 -5.03 -4.20
CA GLU A 51 -18.16 -6.25 -4.49
C GLU A 51 -18.67 -6.84 -3.17
N ASP A 52 -19.97 -6.92 -2.99
CA ASP A 52 -20.59 -7.52 -1.79
C ASP A 52 -20.01 -7.06 -0.43
N GLY A 53 -19.70 -5.77 -0.34
CA GLY A 53 -19.13 -5.17 0.87
C GLY A 53 -17.61 -5.38 1.06
N ASN A 54 -16.96 -6.11 0.16
CA ASN A 54 -15.50 -6.28 0.09
C ASN A 54 -14.89 -5.40 -1.01
N ILE A 55 -13.60 -5.11 -0.90
CA ILE A 55 -12.89 -4.40 -1.94
C ILE A 55 -12.02 -5.34 -2.77
N VAL A 56 -12.15 -5.24 -4.09
CA VAL A 56 -11.24 -5.84 -5.07
C VAL A 56 -10.28 -4.76 -5.53
N VAL A 57 -8.98 -4.97 -5.38
CA VAL A 57 -7.96 -3.96 -5.67
C VAL A 57 -6.99 -4.45 -6.73
N LYS A 58 -6.69 -3.59 -7.70
CA LYS A 58 -5.71 -3.85 -8.75
C LYS A 58 -4.64 -2.73 -8.76
N GLY A 59 -3.38 -3.13 -8.82
CA GLY A 59 -2.22 -2.26 -9.09
C GLY A 59 -1.85 -1.24 -8.01
N LEU A 60 -2.58 -1.17 -6.90
CA LEU A 60 -2.26 -0.32 -5.76
C LEU A 60 -1.25 -1.00 -4.81
N GLU A 61 -0.71 -0.23 -3.88
CA GLU A 61 0.34 -0.68 -2.95
C GLU A 61 -0.15 -1.81 -2.03
N LEU A 62 -1.44 -1.87 -1.75
CA LEU A 62 -2.10 -2.90 -0.96
C LEU A 62 -1.77 -4.34 -1.42
N VAL A 63 -1.65 -4.56 -2.73
CA VAL A 63 -1.36 -5.88 -3.30
C VAL A 63 0.12 -6.19 -3.47
N ARG A 64 1.01 -5.23 -3.16
CA ARG A 64 2.46 -5.37 -3.30
C ARG A 64 3.09 -5.96 -2.05
N ARG A 65 4.13 -6.77 -2.22
CA ARG A 65 4.85 -7.41 -1.09
C ARG A 65 5.86 -6.49 -0.42
N ASP A 66 6.45 -5.56 -1.19
CA ASP A 66 7.52 -4.65 -0.77
C ASP A 66 7.03 -3.43 0.03
N TRP A 67 5.78 -3.47 0.52
CA TRP A 67 5.18 -2.48 1.40
C TRP A 67 4.85 -3.06 2.76
N ALA A 68 5.08 -2.28 3.82
CA ALA A 68 4.73 -2.66 5.18
C ALA A 68 3.21 -2.78 5.34
N ASN A 69 2.76 -3.71 6.20
CA ASN A 69 1.34 -3.94 6.42
C ASN A 69 0.60 -2.71 6.94
N ILE A 70 1.25 -1.86 7.74
CA ILE A 70 0.66 -0.61 8.22
C ILE A 70 0.23 0.30 7.05
N ALA A 71 1.05 0.43 6.00
CA ALA A 71 0.70 1.21 4.82
C ALA A 71 -0.45 0.56 4.04
N LYS A 72 -0.44 -0.77 3.91
CA LYS A 72 -1.51 -1.52 3.24
C LYS A 72 -2.84 -1.41 3.99
N LYS A 73 -2.84 -1.59 5.30
CA LYS A 73 -4.03 -1.45 6.16
C LYS A 73 -4.59 -0.03 6.08
N THR A 74 -3.73 0.98 6.14
CA THR A 74 -4.16 2.38 6.01
C THR A 74 -4.79 2.62 4.63
N GLN A 75 -4.15 2.16 3.55
CA GLN A 75 -4.69 2.27 2.20
C GLN A 75 -6.03 1.53 2.04
N GLN A 76 -6.16 0.33 2.59
CA GLN A 76 -7.40 -0.44 2.59
C GLN A 76 -8.54 0.30 3.31
N ASN A 77 -8.25 0.83 4.49
CA ASN A 77 -9.26 1.53 5.30
C ASN A 77 -9.75 2.81 4.64
N ILE A 78 -8.86 3.59 3.99
CA ILE A 78 -9.28 4.79 3.26
C ILE A 78 -10.10 4.43 2.02
N LEU A 79 -9.75 3.37 1.30
CA LEU A 79 -10.55 2.88 0.16
C LEU A 79 -11.94 2.44 0.61
N MET A 80 -12.04 1.76 1.74
CA MET A 80 -13.35 1.39 2.33
C MET A 80 -14.16 2.62 2.71
N ALA A 81 -13.55 3.62 3.35
CA ALA A 81 -14.23 4.87 3.70
C ALA A 81 -14.75 5.62 2.45
N ILE A 82 -13.98 5.62 1.36
CA ILE A 82 -14.35 6.25 0.10
C ILE A 82 -15.46 5.45 -0.61
N LEU A 83 -15.25 4.15 -0.80
CA LEU A 83 -16.16 3.31 -1.60
C LEU A 83 -17.45 2.97 -0.86
N LYS A 84 -17.39 2.67 0.44
CA LYS A 84 -18.56 2.27 1.22
C LYS A 84 -19.30 3.46 1.79
N ASP A 85 -18.57 4.39 2.41
CA ASP A 85 -19.18 5.50 3.15
C ASP A 85 -19.27 6.79 2.32
N GLY A 86 -18.54 6.88 1.20
CA GLY A 86 -18.48 8.10 0.38
C GLY A 86 -17.85 9.29 1.11
N SER A 87 -16.96 9.05 2.11
CA SER A 87 -16.46 10.06 3.02
C SER A 87 -14.95 10.30 2.90
N PRO A 88 -14.51 11.32 2.15
CA PRO A 88 -13.12 11.75 2.14
C PRO A 88 -12.59 12.24 3.49
N ASP A 89 -13.45 12.84 4.33
CA ASP A 89 -13.05 13.32 5.66
C ASP A 89 -12.73 12.16 6.60
N LYS A 90 -13.50 11.07 6.53
CA LYS A 90 -13.18 9.84 7.25
C LYS A 90 -11.85 9.25 6.77
N ALA A 91 -11.55 9.34 5.48
CA ALA A 91 -10.24 8.91 4.96
C ALA A 91 -9.09 9.73 5.56
N LYS A 92 -9.23 11.07 5.69
CA LYS A 92 -8.23 11.92 6.37
C LYS A 92 -8.04 11.52 7.83
N GLU A 93 -9.13 11.27 8.55
CA GLU A 93 -9.08 10.85 9.96
C GLU A 93 -8.33 9.53 10.12
N ILE A 94 -8.56 8.56 9.23
CA ILE A 94 -7.85 7.27 9.22
C ILE A 94 -6.35 7.50 9.02
N ILE A 95 -5.94 8.38 8.11
CA ILE A 95 -4.53 8.70 7.87
C ILE A 95 -3.91 9.33 9.13
N LYS A 96 -4.56 10.36 9.72
CA LYS A 96 -4.10 11.02 10.96
C LYS A 96 -3.92 10.02 12.11
N ASN A 97 -4.88 9.13 12.31
CA ASN A 97 -4.81 8.13 13.35
C ASN A 97 -3.66 7.14 13.13
N ALA A 98 -3.47 6.65 11.90
CA ALA A 98 -2.36 5.76 11.57
C ALA A 98 -0.99 6.44 11.84
N ILE A 99 -0.83 7.70 11.45
CA ILE A 99 0.38 8.50 11.71
C ILE A 99 0.61 8.69 13.21
N LYS A 100 -0.44 9.04 13.96
CA LYS A 100 -0.39 9.20 15.42
C LYS A 100 0.05 7.91 16.12
N ASP A 101 -0.49 6.77 15.72
CA ASP A 101 -0.15 5.46 16.30
C ASP A 101 1.29 5.06 15.98
N ILE A 102 1.77 5.37 14.75
CA ILE A 102 3.17 5.17 14.37
C ILE A 102 4.09 6.02 15.25
N LYS A 103 3.80 7.33 15.42
CA LYS A 103 4.60 8.25 16.26
C LYS A 103 4.66 7.82 17.72
N LYS A 104 3.55 7.28 18.25
CA LYS A 104 3.45 6.81 19.65
C LYS A 104 4.09 5.45 19.90
N GLY A 105 4.60 4.76 18.87
CA GLY A 105 5.15 3.42 19.05
C GLY A 105 4.09 2.33 19.28
N GLN A 106 2.83 2.58 18.90
CA GLN A 106 1.69 1.68 19.17
C GLN A 106 1.47 0.64 18.04
N ILE A 107 2.34 0.63 17.02
CA ILE A 107 2.24 -0.32 15.92
C ILE A 107 2.98 -1.61 16.27
N LYS A 108 2.31 -2.74 16.07
CA LYS A 108 2.95 -4.05 16.23
C LYS A 108 4.08 -4.22 15.22
N MET A 109 5.18 -4.81 15.65
CA MET A 109 6.36 -5.00 14.81
C MET A 109 6.05 -5.77 13.52
N GLU A 110 5.13 -6.72 13.56
CA GLU A 110 4.67 -7.53 12.41
C GLU A 110 4.06 -6.66 11.30
N ASP A 111 3.41 -5.54 11.66
CA ASP A 111 2.80 -4.60 10.71
C ASP A 111 3.83 -3.66 10.05
N LEU A 112 5.05 -3.65 10.55
CA LEU A 112 6.15 -2.84 10.04
C LEU A 112 7.11 -3.64 9.14
N VAL A 113 6.97 -4.97 9.09
CA VAL A 113 7.84 -5.83 8.29
C VAL A 113 7.65 -5.59 6.80
N ILE A 114 8.77 -5.38 6.12
CA ILE A 114 8.85 -5.27 4.66
C ILE A 114 9.43 -6.57 4.11
N HIS A 115 8.81 -7.10 3.05
CA HIS A 115 9.22 -8.33 2.38
C HIS A 115 9.79 -8.01 1.00
N THR A 116 11.04 -8.35 0.75
CA THR A 116 11.65 -8.12 -0.56
C THR A 116 12.41 -9.35 -1.02
N GLN A 117 12.20 -9.75 -2.28
CA GLN A 117 12.91 -10.88 -2.85
C GLN A 117 14.31 -10.46 -3.35
N ILE A 118 15.31 -11.27 -3.05
CA ILE A 118 16.65 -11.15 -3.63
C ILE A 118 16.61 -11.71 -5.05
N THR A 119 16.79 -10.84 -6.04
CA THR A 119 16.67 -11.19 -7.46
C THR A 119 18.00 -11.48 -8.15
N LYS A 120 19.13 -11.14 -7.49
CA LYS A 120 20.50 -11.32 -7.98
C LYS A 120 21.38 -11.85 -6.85
N ASN A 121 22.59 -12.31 -7.17
CA ASN A 121 23.59 -12.55 -6.12
C ASN A 121 23.94 -11.24 -5.42
N LEU A 122 24.26 -11.28 -4.12
CA LEU A 122 24.46 -10.06 -3.31
C LEU A 122 25.61 -9.17 -3.81
N ASN A 123 26.63 -9.75 -4.44
CA ASN A 123 27.76 -9.04 -5.03
C ASN A 123 27.44 -8.38 -6.39
N GLU A 124 26.30 -8.71 -7.02
CA GLU A 124 25.90 -8.15 -8.31
C GLU A 124 25.03 -6.89 -8.16
N TYR A 125 24.66 -6.52 -6.95
CA TYR A 125 23.87 -5.31 -6.71
C TYR A 125 24.75 -4.07 -6.81
N LYS A 126 24.52 -3.25 -7.85
CA LYS A 126 25.19 -1.94 -8.00
C LYS A 126 24.66 -0.92 -7.00
N GLN A 127 23.37 -0.96 -6.69
CA GLN A 127 22.73 -0.11 -5.71
C GLN A 127 22.35 -0.93 -4.47
N ILE A 128 22.94 -0.56 -3.34
CA ILE A 128 22.75 -1.25 -2.06
C ILE A 128 21.55 -0.66 -1.34
N GLY A 129 20.38 -1.24 -1.59
CA GLY A 129 19.14 -0.87 -0.91
C GLY A 129 18.97 -1.57 0.45
N PRO A 130 17.91 -1.22 1.21
CA PRO A 130 17.62 -1.78 2.54
C PRO A 130 17.59 -3.32 2.58
N HIS A 131 16.94 -3.94 1.59
CA HIS A 131 16.83 -5.40 1.49
C HIS A 131 18.19 -6.07 1.29
N VAL A 132 19.12 -5.43 0.55
CA VAL A 132 20.47 -5.97 0.33
C VAL A 132 21.27 -5.90 1.62
N VAL A 133 21.20 -4.78 2.36
CA VAL A 133 21.87 -4.63 3.66
C VAL A 133 21.33 -5.64 4.67
N ALA A 134 20.01 -5.80 4.76
CA ALA A 134 19.41 -6.79 5.64
C ALA A 134 19.83 -8.23 5.26
N ALA A 135 19.93 -8.54 3.96
CA ALA A 135 20.44 -9.82 3.48
C ALA A 135 21.91 -10.05 3.86
N GLN A 136 22.77 -9.03 3.71
CA GLN A 136 24.18 -9.09 4.11
C GLN A 136 24.33 -9.31 5.62
N LYS A 137 23.52 -8.61 6.45
CA LYS A 137 23.48 -8.82 7.90
C LYS A 137 23.04 -10.24 8.27
N SER A 138 22.04 -10.77 7.56
CA SER A 138 21.60 -12.16 7.76
C SER A 138 22.70 -13.16 7.41
N LEU A 139 23.38 -12.95 6.28
CA LEU A 139 24.50 -13.79 5.83
C LEU A 139 25.67 -13.78 6.84
N SER A 140 26.03 -12.60 7.37
CA SER A 140 27.12 -12.47 8.37
C SER A 140 26.82 -13.21 9.68
N LYS A 141 25.54 -13.50 9.95
CA LYS A 141 25.08 -14.31 11.09
C LYS A 141 24.90 -15.80 10.74
N GLY A 142 25.41 -16.24 9.59
CA GLY A 142 25.39 -17.65 9.17
C GLY A 142 24.06 -18.12 8.55
N ARG A 143 23.11 -17.21 8.27
CA ARG A 143 21.86 -17.58 7.59
C ARG A 143 22.11 -17.73 6.10
N LYS A 144 21.48 -18.75 5.49
CA LYS A 144 21.62 -19.00 4.06
C LYS A 144 20.75 -18.01 3.27
N ILE A 145 21.37 -17.22 2.41
CA ILE A 145 20.73 -16.24 1.53
C ILE A 145 21.16 -16.52 0.10
N GLU A 146 20.19 -16.79 -0.77
CA GLU A 146 20.40 -17.10 -2.18
C GLU A 146 19.49 -16.24 -3.06
N ARG A 147 19.74 -16.23 -4.36
CA ARG A 147 18.81 -15.66 -5.34
C ARG A 147 17.45 -16.35 -5.20
N GLY A 148 16.39 -15.57 -5.08
CA GLY A 148 15.03 -16.06 -4.82
C GLY A 148 14.61 -15.96 -3.34
N SER A 149 15.56 -15.82 -2.39
CA SER A 149 15.25 -15.65 -0.96
C SER A 149 14.40 -14.42 -0.72
N ILE A 150 13.42 -14.53 0.15
CA ILE A 150 12.60 -13.39 0.62
C ILE A 150 13.22 -12.89 1.91
N ILE A 151 13.67 -11.65 1.91
CA ILE A 151 14.19 -10.97 3.10
C ILE A 151 13.05 -10.24 3.79
N ARG A 152 12.91 -10.46 5.09
CA ARG A 152 11.99 -9.77 6.00
C ARG A 152 12.81 -8.81 6.85
N TYR A 153 12.49 -7.53 6.79
CA TYR A 153 13.25 -6.54 7.52
C TYR A 153 12.39 -5.38 8.01
N VAL A 154 12.92 -4.66 8.98
CA VAL A 154 12.34 -3.46 9.57
C VAL A 154 13.37 -2.34 9.50
N ILE A 155 12.95 -1.10 9.28
CA ILE A 155 13.85 0.06 9.39
C ILE A 155 13.81 0.56 10.82
N VAL A 156 14.95 0.49 11.49
CA VAL A 156 15.08 0.89 12.90
C VAL A 156 15.60 2.33 13.04
N LYS A 157 15.40 2.95 14.20
CA LYS A 157 15.98 4.24 14.56
C LYS A 157 17.52 4.22 14.44
N GLY A 158 18.12 5.32 14.04
CA GLY A 158 19.55 5.46 13.97
C GLY A 158 19.99 6.68 13.16
N LYS A 159 21.28 6.99 13.21
CA LYS A 159 21.90 8.14 12.51
C LYS A 159 22.40 7.78 11.10
N ASN A 160 22.48 6.50 10.78
CA ASN A 160 22.96 6.01 9.50
C ASN A 160 21.90 6.18 8.39
N SER A 161 22.29 5.93 7.14
CA SER A 161 21.38 5.93 6.01
C SER A 161 20.23 4.92 6.20
N ILE A 162 19.10 5.14 5.55
CA ILE A 162 17.93 4.24 5.62
C ILE A 162 18.34 2.80 5.32
N SER A 163 19.17 2.58 4.27
CA SER A 163 19.61 1.24 3.91
C SER A 163 20.39 0.56 5.04
N GLN A 164 21.30 1.28 5.71
CA GLN A 164 22.10 0.74 6.80
C GLN A 164 21.29 0.45 8.07
N ARG A 165 20.13 1.12 8.24
CA ARG A 165 19.20 0.91 9.36
C ARG A 165 18.22 -0.23 9.11
N ALA A 166 18.29 -0.90 7.97
CA ALA A 166 17.51 -2.11 7.72
C ALA A 166 18.05 -3.27 8.58
N GLU A 167 17.18 -3.81 9.42
CA GLU A 167 17.49 -4.95 10.29
C GLU A 167 16.63 -6.15 9.92
N PRO A 168 17.23 -7.34 9.76
CA PRO A 168 16.43 -8.57 9.59
C PRO A 168 15.45 -8.74 10.73
N LEU A 169 14.26 -9.26 10.44
CA LEU A 169 13.21 -9.47 11.43
C LEU A 169 13.69 -10.31 12.63
N GLU A 170 14.56 -11.26 12.37
CA GLU A 170 15.15 -12.16 13.37
C GLU A 170 16.14 -11.45 14.31
N ASP A 171 16.51 -10.20 14.02
CA ASP A 171 17.55 -9.44 14.73
C ASP A 171 17.05 -8.11 15.31
N ILE A 172 15.72 -7.95 15.45
CA ILE A 172 15.11 -6.68 15.90
C ILE A 172 14.88 -6.61 17.40
N GLU A 173 15.16 -7.67 18.16
CA GLU A 173 14.97 -7.68 19.60
C GLU A 173 15.71 -6.50 20.28
N GLY A 174 15.00 -5.75 21.10
CA GLY A 174 15.52 -4.56 21.78
C GLY A 174 15.72 -3.33 20.90
N LYS A 175 15.31 -3.36 19.61
CA LYS A 175 15.41 -2.22 18.70
C LYS A 175 14.06 -1.54 18.48
N GLU A 176 14.10 -0.23 18.38
CA GLU A 176 12.93 0.58 18.05
C GLU A 176 12.87 0.88 16.55
N TYR A 177 11.68 0.78 15.98
CA TYR A 177 11.48 1.17 14.57
C TYR A 177 11.58 2.69 14.38
N ASP A 178 11.88 3.13 13.17
CA ASP A 178 11.90 4.55 12.78
C ASP A 178 10.51 5.05 12.35
N PRO A 179 9.78 5.82 13.18
CA PRO A 179 8.48 6.35 12.81
C PRO A 179 8.51 7.23 11.56
N GLY A 180 9.55 8.07 11.41
CA GLY A 180 9.71 8.96 10.26
C GLY A 180 9.75 8.17 8.96
N TYR A 181 10.55 7.11 8.90
CA TYR A 181 10.60 6.24 7.73
C TYR A 181 9.24 5.67 7.36
N TYR A 182 8.49 5.11 8.33
CA TYR A 182 7.21 4.48 8.04
C TYR A 182 6.14 5.49 7.61
N ILE A 183 6.17 6.70 8.15
CA ILE A 183 5.27 7.78 7.74
C ILE A 183 5.64 8.24 6.32
N GLU A 184 6.89 8.67 6.10
CA GLU A 184 7.31 9.36 4.88
C GLU A 184 7.52 8.42 3.68
N ASN A 185 7.96 7.18 3.92
CA ASN A 185 8.32 6.25 2.84
C ASN A 185 7.33 5.08 2.67
N GLN A 186 6.36 4.92 3.57
CA GLN A 186 5.37 3.85 3.51
C GLN A 186 3.94 4.41 3.49
N VAL A 187 3.47 5.06 4.56
CA VAL A 187 2.07 5.47 4.68
C VAL A 187 1.74 6.62 3.71
N ILE A 188 2.46 7.74 3.77
CA ILE A 188 2.17 8.90 2.91
C ILE A 188 2.21 8.56 1.42
N PRO A 189 3.23 7.88 0.86
CA PRO A 189 3.22 7.51 -0.55
C PRO A 189 2.09 6.55 -0.94
N ALA A 190 1.67 5.64 -0.04
CA ALA A 190 0.57 4.71 -0.31
C ALA A 190 -0.78 5.42 -0.41
N VAL A 191 -1.01 6.47 0.39
CA VAL A 191 -2.29 7.19 0.42
C VAL A 191 -2.35 8.39 -0.52
N SER A 192 -1.20 9.01 -0.84
CA SER A 192 -1.14 10.27 -1.61
C SER A 192 -1.83 10.17 -2.96
N ARG A 193 -1.64 9.08 -3.69
CA ARG A 193 -2.27 8.91 -5.01
C ARG A 193 -3.79 8.86 -4.94
N ILE A 194 -4.33 8.22 -3.91
CA ILE A 194 -5.77 8.12 -3.67
C ILE A 194 -6.32 9.50 -3.31
N MET A 195 -5.68 10.18 -2.34
CA MET A 195 -6.10 11.49 -1.89
C MET A 195 -5.99 12.55 -3.00
N SER A 196 -4.92 12.51 -3.82
CA SER A 196 -4.78 13.41 -4.98
C SER A 196 -5.89 13.19 -6.02
N SER A 197 -6.37 11.95 -6.21
CA SER A 197 -7.51 11.67 -7.10
C SER A 197 -8.83 12.21 -6.56
N LEU A 198 -8.89 12.56 -5.26
CA LEU A 198 -10.01 13.23 -4.61
C LEU A 198 -9.85 14.77 -4.59
N GLY A 199 -8.77 15.30 -5.19
CA GLY A 199 -8.52 16.73 -5.29
C GLY A 199 -7.64 17.32 -4.18
N TYR A 200 -7.09 16.50 -3.27
CA TYR A 200 -6.17 17.00 -2.25
C TYR A 200 -4.77 17.24 -2.82
N SER A 201 -4.19 18.38 -2.50
CA SER A 201 -2.81 18.72 -2.86
C SER A 201 -1.79 17.92 -2.05
N SER A 202 -0.56 17.84 -2.54
CA SER A 202 0.55 17.21 -1.81
C SER A 202 0.81 17.87 -0.45
N ASP A 203 0.64 19.19 -0.35
CA ASP A 203 0.86 19.94 0.88
C ASP A 203 -0.20 19.59 1.92
N GLU A 204 -1.48 19.54 1.54
CA GLU A 204 -2.57 19.10 2.42
C GLU A 204 -2.35 17.68 2.96
N ILE A 205 -1.84 16.77 2.12
CA ILE A 205 -1.55 15.39 2.54
C ILE A 205 -0.36 15.36 3.50
N LEU A 206 0.67 16.16 3.25
CA LEU A 206 1.83 16.28 4.15
C LEU A 206 1.46 16.94 5.49
N GLU A 207 0.54 17.91 5.49
CA GLU A 207 0.01 18.51 6.73
C GLU A 207 -0.65 17.49 7.64
N LEU A 208 -1.25 16.42 7.10
CA LEU A 208 -1.77 15.32 7.91
C LEU A 208 -0.67 14.62 8.74
N SER A 209 0.60 14.73 8.34
CA SER A 209 1.75 14.18 9.06
C SER A 209 2.36 15.10 10.10
N ARG A 210 2.00 16.41 10.10
CA ARG A 210 2.47 17.38 11.08
C ARG A 210 1.70 17.26 12.39
N ASP A 211 2.34 17.58 13.49
CA ASP A 211 1.67 17.59 14.80
C ASP A 211 0.78 18.83 14.92
N GLU A 212 -0.41 18.67 15.48
CA GLU A 212 -1.34 19.79 15.73
C GLU A 212 -0.71 20.90 16.61
N GLN A 213 0.29 20.58 17.42
CA GLN A 213 1.03 21.57 18.21
C GLN A 213 1.96 22.44 17.37
N GLN A 214 2.47 21.95 16.24
CA GLN A 214 3.35 22.72 15.35
C GLN A 214 2.56 23.68 14.47
N SER A 215 1.35 23.30 14.06
CA SER A 215 0.45 24.18 13.29
C SER A 215 -0.07 25.38 14.10
N SER A 216 -0.12 25.27 15.42
CA SER A 216 -0.54 26.37 16.30
C SER A 216 0.56 27.41 16.53
N LEU A 217 1.83 27.04 16.39
CA LEU A 217 2.97 27.96 16.49
C LEU A 217 3.20 28.76 15.20
N ASP A 218 3.02 28.11 14.03
CA ASP A 218 3.15 28.77 12.72
C ASP A 218 2.01 29.77 12.43
N ALA A 219 0.89 29.69 13.18
CA ALA A 219 -0.22 30.66 13.10
C ALA A 219 0.01 31.92 13.95
N PHE A 220 1.08 31.97 14.75
CA PHE A 220 1.42 33.10 15.60
C PHE A 220 2.60 33.92 15.08
N PHE A 221 3.20 33.55 13.95
CA PHE A 221 4.22 34.32 13.23
C PHE A 221 3.72 34.65 11.81
#